data_957d825d07a4b6d21706d73a15005844
#
_entry.id   957d825d07a4b6d21706d73a15005844
#
_cell.length_a   1.000
_cell.length_b   1.000
_cell.length_c   1.000
_cell.angle_alpha   90.00
_cell.angle_beta   90.00
_cell.angle_gamma   90.00
#
_symmetry.space_group_name_H-M   'P 1'
#
loop_
_entity.id
_entity.type
_entity.pdbx_description
1 polymer ?
#
loop_
_entity_poly.entity_id
_entity_poly.type
_entity_poly.pdbx_seq_one_letter_code
_entity_poly.pdbx_strand_id
1 'polypeptide(L)'
;MEVTGKIMIIDDNPDYLFTMETFLKRNGYETLTAEDGQKGIDLIEKEQPDLILLDVMMESIYSGLDVCKKVRTNSDLKDIPIIGISGMGDELGVRLEKWGDEDYFKVDEFFEKPVDKEKLLPRIKELLEEGLIKKGKAVRIDGKLYPKK
;
A
#
# COMPACT_ATOMS: atom_id res chain seq x y z
N MET A 1 7.86 -19.50 8.03
CA MET A 1 8.18 -18.81 6.78
C MET A 1 8.35 -17.32 7.04
N GLU A 2 9.47 -16.79 6.66
CA GLU A 2 9.72 -15.35 6.73
C GLU A 2 9.06 -14.66 5.54
N VAL A 3 8.33 -13.57 5.80
CA VAL A 3 7.63 -12.85 4.74
C VAL A 3 8.42 -11.60 4.39
N THR A 4 8.83 -11.53 3.13
CA THR A 4 9.50 -10.37 2.55
C THR A 4 8.62 -9.82 1.43
N GLY A 5 9.02 -8.71 0.84
CA GLY A 5 8.29 -8.13 -0.28
C GLY A 5 8.84 -6.80 -0.70
N LYS A 6 8.37 -6.34 -1.84
CA LYS A 6 8.71 -5.04 -2.41
C LYS A 6 7.55 -4.09 -2.15
N ILE A 7 7.80 -3.02 -1.40
CA ILE A 7 6.79 -2.04 -1.01
C ILE A 7 7.00 -0.74 -1.76
N MET A 8 5.95 -0.30 -2.45
CA MET A 8 5.92 0.99 -3.14
C MET A 8 5.41 2.06 -2.19
N ILE A 9 6.15 3.15 -2.03
CA ILE A 9 5.77 4.28 -1.18
C ILE A 9 5.54 5.50 -2.07
N ILE A 10 4.34 6.05 -2.03
CA ILE A 10 3.97 7.23 -2.82
C ILE A 10 3.57 8.35 -1.87
N ASP A 11 4.35 9.42 -1.83
CA ASP A 11 4.12 10.59 -0.99
C ASP A 11 4.89 11.77 -1.58
N ASP A 12 4.30 12.97 -1.58
CA ASP A 12 4.93 14.16 -2.14
C ASP A 12 5.96 14.82 -1.20
N ASN A 13 6.07 14.34 0.03
CA ASN A 13 7.06 14.84 0.98
C ASN A 13 8.32 13.96 0.96
N PRO A 14 9.46 14.47 0.44
CA PRO A 14 10.69 13.67 0.34
C PRO A 14 11.24 13.21 1.69
N ASP A 15 11.06 14.00 2.74
CA ASP A 15 11.51 13.62 4.09
C ASP A 15 10.72 12.43 4.62
N TYR A 16 9.41 12.41 4.37
CA TYR A 16 8.56 11.30 4.75
C TYR A 16 8.92 10.02 3.97
N LEU A 17 9.17 10.17 2.67
CA LEU A 17 9.61 9.04 1.83
C LEU A 17 10.91 8.43 2.38
N PHE A 18 11.88 9.27 2.68
CA PHE A 18 13.16 8.82 3.23
C PHE A 18 12.99 8.10 4.57
N THR A 19 12.20 8.68 5.46
CA THR A 19 11.95 8.11 6.79
C THR A 19 11.27 6.75 6.69
N MET A 20 10.22 6.65 5.87
CA MET A 20 9.47 5.42 5.70
C MET A 20 10.30 4.34 4.99
N GLU A 21 11.03 4.72 3.95
CA GLU A 21 11.93 3.82 3.25
C GLU A 21 12.98 3.23 4.19
N THR A 22 13.61 4.09 4.99
CA THR A 22 14.61 3.66 5.96
C THR A 22 14.02 2.66 6.95
N PHE A 23 12.85 2.96 7.47
CA PHE A 23 12.15 2.08 8.42
C PHE A 23 11.84 0.71 7.81
N LEU A 24 11.30 0.69 6.60
CA LEU A 24 10.93 -0.57 5.94
C LEU A 24 12.15 -1.41 5.56
N LYS A 25 13.20 -0.78 5.07
CA LYS A 25 14.45 -1.49 4.75
C LYS A 25 15.06 -2.12 5.99
N ARG A 26 15.02 -1.43 7.14
CA ARG A 26 15.51 -1.99 8.41
C ARG A 26 14.71 -3.21 8.85
N ASN A 27 13.48 -3.32 8.40
CA ASN A 27 12.61 -4.45 8.72
C ASN A 27 12.60 -5.54 7.61
N GLY A 28 13.55 -5.47 6.69
CA GLY A 28 13.78 -6.55 5.72
C GLY A 28 13.00 -6.44 4.42
N TYR A 29 12.36 -5.30 4.14
CA TYR A 29 11.62 -5.10 2.91
C TYR A 29 12.43 -4.37 1.85
N GLU A 30 12.18 -4.68 0.59
CA GLU A 30 12.64 -3.87 -0.52
C GLU A 30 11.66 -2.71 -0.69
N THR A 31 12.15 -1.57 -1.16
CA THR A 31 11.32 -0.38 -1.31
C THR A 31 11.48 0.28 -2.66
N LEU A 32 10.37 0.87 -3.12
CA LEU A 32 10.32 1.77 -4.27
C LEU A 32 9.67 3.05 -3.79
N THR A 33 10.11 4.20 -4.27
CA THR A 33 9.53 5.48 -3.89
C THR A 33 9.13 6.31 -5.09
N ALA A 34 8.07 7.11 -4.93
CA ALA A 34 7.65 8.09 -5.93
C ALA A 34 7.09 9.31 -5.22
N GLU A 35 7.38 10.48 -5.75
CA GLU A 35 6.97 11.75 -5.18
C GLU A 35 5.63 12.26 -5.72
N ASP A 36 5.08 11.62 -6.73
CA ASP A 36 3.78 11.98 -7.29
C ASP A 36 3.05 10.75 -7.82
N GLY A 37 1.76 10.94 -8.10
CA GLY A 37 0.90 9.85 -8.55
C GLY A 37 1.32 9.25 -9.88
N GLN A 38 1.72 10.07 -10.85
CA GLN A 38 2.09 9.58 -12.18
C GLN A 38 3.36 8.73 -12.13
N LYS A 39 4.39 9.20 -11.42
CA LYS A 39 5.62 8.42 -11.22
C LYS A 39 5.33 7.12 -10.47
N GLY A 40 4.43 7.18 -9.49
CA GLY A 40 3.99 6.01 -8.76
C GLY A 40 3.33 4.98 -9.66
N ILE A 41 2.40 5.41 -10.52
CA ILE A 41 1.71 4.55 -11.46
C ILE A 41 2.73 3.89 -12.42
N ASP A 42 3.65 4.67 -12.98
CA ASP A 42 4.65 4.16 -13.91
C ASP A 42 5.51 3.06 -13.27
N LEU A 43 5.95 3.28 -12.02
CA LEU A 43 6.74 2.30 -11.28
C LEU A 43 5.92 1.07 -10.90
N ILE A 44 4.65 1.25 -10.53
CA ILE A 44 3.76 0.13 -10.20
C ILE A 44 3.59 -0.78 -11.41
N GLU A 45 3.34 -0.21 -12.58
CA GLU A 45 3.17 -0.98 -13.82
C GLU A 45 4.44 -1.73 -14.20
N LYS A 46 5.60 -1.10 -14.04
CA LYS A 46 6.89 -1.68 -14.40
C LYS A 46 7.34 -2.75 -13.40
N GLU A 47 7.27 -2.45 -12.11
CA GLU A 47 7.88 -3.26 -11.06
C GLU A 47 6.92 -4.21 -10.35
N GLN A 48 5.62 -3.99 -10.48
CA GLN A 48 4.58 -4.79 -9.83
C GLN A 48 4.89 -5.09 -8.36
N PRO A 49 4.86 -4.06 -7.49
CA PRO A 49 5.18 -4.25 -6.08
C PRO A 49 4.19 -5.17 -5.37
N ASP A 50 4.57 -5.68 -4.22
CA ASP A 50 3.74 -6.57 -3.42
C ASP A 50 2.75 -5.83 -2.53
N LEU A 51 3.00 -4.54 -2.29
CA LEU A 51 2.14 -3.69 -1.46
C LEU A 51 2.42 -2.22 -1.78
N ILE A 52 1.40 -1.39 -1.68
CA ILE A 52 1.50 0.05 -1.92
C ILE A 52 1.12 0.81 -0.65
N LEU A 53 2.02 1.69 -0.19
CA LEU A 53 1.71 2.71 0.81
C LEU A 53 1.44 4.00 0.05
N LEU A 54 0.22 4.49 0.12
CA LEU A 54 -0.22 5.61 -0.70
C LEU A 54 -0.68 6.79 0.18
N ASP A 55 0.00 7.93 0.06
CA ASP A 55 -0.52 9.18 0.58
C ASP A 55 -1.70 9.59 -0.32
N VAL A 56 -2.91 9.60 0.23
CA VAL A 56 -4.11 9.91 -0.53
C VAL A 56 -4.26 11.41 -0.78
N MET A 57 -3.44 12.24 -0.14
CA MET A 57 -3.48 13.69 -0.22
C MET A 57 -2.14 14.30 -0.66
N MET A 58 -1.69 13.96 -1.86
CA MET A 58 -0.45 14.51 -2.44
C MET A 58 -0.69 15.91 -3.02
N GLU A 59 -0.49 16.09 -4.32
CA GLU A 59 -0.78 17.36 -5.00
C GLU A 59 -2.27 17.71 -4.86
N SER A 60 -3.10 16.66 -4.86
CA SER A 60 -4.53 16.75 -4.59
C SER A 60 -5.03 15.37 -4.19
N ILE A 61 -6.24 15.31 -3.64
CA ILE A 61 -6.89 14.03 -3.36
C ILE A 61 -7.13 13.23 -4.64
N TYR A 62 -7.26 13.90 -5.78
CA TYR A 62 -7.48 13.23 -7.07
C TYR A 62 -6.27 12.40 -7.50
N SER A 63 -5.05 12.80 -7.13
CA SER A 63 -3.85 12.01 -7.42
C SER A 63 -3.87 10.66 -6.73
N GLY A 64 -4.30 10.62 -5.46
CA GLY A 64 -4.47 9.36 -4.73
C GLY A 64 -5.57 8.50 -5.33
N LEU A 65 -6.69 9.10 -5.70
CA LEU A 65 -7.79 8.40 -6.38
C LEU A 65 -7.34 7.81 -7.72
N ASP A 66 -6.57 8.57 -8.49
CA ASP A 66 -6.06 8.11 -9.79
C ASP A 66 -5.17 6.88 -9.65
N VAL A 67 -4.29 6.86 -8.64
CA VAL A 67 -3.45 5.69 -8.36
C VAL A 67 -4.33 4.48 -8.03
N CYS A 68 -5.28 4.63 -7.12
CA CYS A 68 -6.20 3.55 -6.76
C CYS A 68 -6.97 3.04 -7.98
N LYS A 69 -7.51 3.94 -8.78
CA LYS A 69 -8.28 3.59 -9.98
C LYS A 69 -7.44 2.79 -10.96
N LYS A 70 -6.21 3.27 -11.25
CA LYS A 70 -5.31 2.57 -12.17
C LYS A 70 -4.98 1.16 -11.69
N VAL A 71 -4.70 1.01 -10.41
CA VAL A 71 -4.39 -0.30 -9.82
C VAL A 71 -5.62 -1.21 -9.87
N ARG A 72 -6.79 -0.74 -9.42
CA ARG A 72 -7.99 -1.57 -9.30
C ARG A 72 -8.63 -1.93 -10.64
N THR A 73 -8.36 -1.16 -11.70
CA THR A 73 -8.90 -1.43 -13.03
C THR A 73 -7.94 -2.18 -13.95
N ASN A 74 -6.72 -2.44 -13.50
CA ASN A 74 -5.73 -3.20 -14.25
C ASN A 74 -5.76 -4.67 -13.78
N SER A 75 -5.99 -5.61 -14.70
CA SER A 75 -6.11 -7.03 -14.37
C SER A 75 -4.87 -7.62 -13.71
N ASP A 76 -3.69 -7.10 -14.01
CA ASP A 76 -2.42 -7.59 -13.45
C ASP A 76 -2.11 -6.97 -12.08
N LEU A 77 -2.73 -5.84 -11.73
CA LEU A 77 -2.42 -5.05 -10.54
C LEU A 77 -3.53 -5.02 -9.49
N LYS A 78 -4.74 -5.39 -9.88
CA LYS A 78 -5.95 -5.16 -9.07
C LYS A 78 -5.94 -5.79 -7.68
N ASP A 79 -5.15 -6.82 -7.47
CA ASP A 79 -5.08 -7.54 -6.20
C ASP A 79 -3.93 -7.06 -5.30
N ILE A 80 -3.13 -6.09 -5.75
CA ILE A 80 -2.07 -5.52 -4.93
C ILE A 80 -2.70 -4.78 -3.75
N PRO A 81 -2.34 -5.12 -2.50
CA PRO A 81 -2.90 -4.41 -1.35
C PRO A 81 -2.42 -2.97 -1.29
N ILE A 82 -3.33 -2.08 -0.93
CA ILE A 82 -3.06 -0.65 -0.80
C ILE A 82 -3.37 -0.22 0.64
N ILE A 83 -2.39 0.38 1.30
CA ILE A 83 -2.60 1.05 2.58
C ILE A 83 -2.62 2.55 2.30
N GLY A 84 -3.74 3.19 2.56
CA GLY A 84 -3.88 4.64 2.44
C GLY A 84 -3.35 5.34 3.68
N ILE A 85 -2.62 6.42 3.48
CA ILE A 85 -2.06 7.24 4.57
C ILE A 85 -2.47 8.68 4.33
N SER A 86 -2.90 9.38 5.37
CA SER A 86 -3.35 10.76 5.24
C SER A 86 -3.17 11.57 6.51
N GLY A 87 -2.89 12.85 6.36
CA GLY A 87 -2.88 13.83 7.44
C GLY A 87 -4.20 14.57 7.63
N MET A 88 -5.26 14.21 6.90
CA MET A 88 -6.53 14.96 6.89
C MET A 88 -7.52 14.62 8.00
N GLY A 89 -7.37 13.46 8.67
CA GLY A 89 -8.29 13.09 9.74
C GLY A 89 -9.76 13.07 9.31
N ASP A 90 -10.58 13.84 10.04
CA ASP A 90 -12.05 13.88 9.82
C ASP A 90 -12.45 14.37 8.43
N GLU A 91 -11.70 15.28 7.83
CA GLU A 91 -12.00 15.75 6.47
C GLU A 91 -11.90 14.62 5.45
N LEU A 92 -10.91 13.74 5.63
CA LEU A 92 -10.78 12.56 4.76
C LEU A 92 -11.98 11.64 4.92
N GLY A 93 -12.44 11.41 6.15
CA GLY A 93 -13.61 10.58 6.42
C GLY A 93 -14.85 11.05 5.67
N VAL A 94 -15.13 12.36 5.73
CA VAL A 94 -16.26 12.97 5.01
C VAL A 94 -16.11 12.79 3.50
N ARG A 95 -14.91 12.98 2.97
CA ARG A 95 -14.66 12.84 1.54
C ARG A 95 -14.73 11.38 1.08
N LEU A 96 -14.28 10.45 1.90
CA LEU A 96 -14.37 9.01 1.61
C LEU A 96 -15.83 8.53 1.57
N GLU A 97 -16.69 9.06 2.46
CA GLU A 97 -18.12 8.78 2.40
C GLU A 97 -18.72 9.21 1.07
N LYS A 98 -18.26 10.35 0.54
CA LYS A 98 -18.74 10.89 -0.72
C LYS A 98 -18.25 10.10 -1.94
N TRP A 99 -17.04 9.53 -1.87
CA TRP A 99 -16.42 8.80 -2.99
C TRP A 99 -16.28 7.31 -2.74
N GLY A 100 -16.62 6.83 -1.55
CA GLY A 100 -16.47 5.43 -1.16
C GLY A 100 -17.37 4.46 -1.95
N ASP A 101 -18.34 4.98 -2.68
CA ASP A 101 -19.19 4.20 -3.56
C ASP A 101 -18.53 3.95 -4.94
N GLU A 102 -17.39 4.59 -5.20
CA GLU A 102 -16.62 4.36 -6.42
C GLU A 102 -15.90 3.01 -6.32
N ASP A 103 -16.24 2.07 -7.20
CA ASP A 103 -15.74 0.69 -7.18
C ASP A 103 -14.22 0.59 -7.23
N TYR A 104 -13.55 1.60 -7.72
CA TYR A 104 -12.10 1.61 -7.87
C TYR A 104 -11.36 2.29 -6.70
N PHE A 105 -12.05 3.02 -5.81
CA PHE A 105 -11.39 3.62 -4.64
C PHE A 105 -11.47 2.66 -3.46
N LYS A 106 -10.71 1.58 -3.56
CA LYS A 106 -10.66 0.56 -2.52
C LYS A 106 -9.24 0.43 -1.97
N VAL A 107 -9.09 0.78 -0.70
CA VAL A 107 -7.86 0.53 0.05
C VAL A 107 -8.14 -0.54 1.09
N ASP A 108 -7.10 -1.28 1.46
CA ASP A 108 -7.22 -2.38 2.41
C ASP A 108 -7.16 -1.91 3.85
N GLU A 109 -6.54 -0.76 4.09
CA GLU A 109 -6.40 -0.17 5.41
C GLU A 109 -6.08 1.32 5.28
N PHE A 110 -6.47 2.12 6.30
CA PHE A 110 -6.11 3.53 6.40
C PHE A 110 -5.36 3.80 7.69
N PHE A 111 -4.32 4.63 7.61
CA PHE A 111 -3.61 5.17 8.77
C PHE A 111 -3.56 6.70 8.67
N GLU A 112 -3.75 7.37 9.80
CA GLU A 112 -3.56 8.80 9.90
C GLU A 112 -2.11 9.14 10.24
N LYS A 113 -1.61 10.26 9.73
CA LYS A 113 -0.29 10.79 10.11
C LYS A 113 -0.42 11.51 11.46
N PRO A 114 0.55 11.37 12.37
CA PRO A 114 1.75 10.52 12.27
C PRO A 114 1.42 9.03 12.38
N VAL A 115 2.00 8.22 11.49
CA VAL A 115 1.72 6.80 11.44
C VAL A 115 2.33 6.09 12.63
N ASP A 116 1.52 5.30 13.34
CA ASP A 116 2.00 4.40 14.39
C ASP A 116 2.66 3.19 13.73
N LYS A 117 3.99 3.19 13.72
CA LYS A 117 4.78 2.14 13.08
C LYS A 117 4.59 0.77 13.71
N GLU A 118 4.26 0.73 15.02
CA GLU A 118 3.98 -0.53 15.72
C GLU A 118 2.69 -1.18 15.25
N LYS A 119 1.74 -0.39 14.73
CA LYS A 119 0.51 -0.89 14.13
C LYS A 119 0.65 -1.13 12.64
N LEU A 120 1.45 -0.30 11.97
CA LEU A 120 1.64 -0.40 10.51
C LEU A 120 2.36 -1.69 10.14
N LEU A 121 3.45 -2.01 10.84
CA LEU A 121 4.29 -3.15 10.48
C LEU A 121 3.56 -4.49 10.50
N PRO A 122 2.79 -4.83 11.58
CA PRO A 122 2.00 -6.06 11.56
C PRO A 122 0.97 -6.11 10.44
N ARG A 123 0.36 -4.98 10.10
CA ARG A 123 -0.65 -4.93 9.03
C ARG A 123 -0.03 -5.16 7.67
N ILE A 124 1.16 -4.60 7.42
CA ILE A 124 1.93 -4.87 6.19
C ILE A 124 2.18 -6.38 6.08
N LYS A 125 2.66 -6.98 7.14
CA LYS A 125 2.95 -8.42 7.17
C LYS A 125 1.71 -9.25 6.87
N GLU A 126 0.57 -8.95 7.50
CA GLU A 126 -0.69 -9.64 7.25
C GLU A 126 -1.12 -9.56 5.79
N LEU A 127 -1.05 -8.37 5.20
CA LEU A 127 -1.46 -8.17 3.82
C LEU A 127 -0.54 -8.90 2.84
N LEU A 128 0.76 -8.93 3.11
CA LEU A 128 1.72 -9.67 2.29
C LEU A 128 1.48 -11.18 2.40
N GLU A 129 1.19 -11.70 3.60
CA GLU A 129 0.85 -13.10 3.82
C GLU A 129 -0.42 -13.50 3.06
N GLU A 130 -1.46 -12.68 3.15
CA GLU A 130 -2.71 -12.90 2.43
C GLU A 130 -2.48 -12.90 0.91
N GLY A 131 -1.62 -12.02 0.42
CA GLY A 131 -1.25 -11.99 -0.99
C GLY A 131 -0.58 -13.27 -1.46
N LEU A 132 0.32 -13.83 -0.66
CA LEU A 132 0.98 -15.08 -0.97
C LEU A 132 -0.01 -16.25 -1.00
N ILE A 133 -0.96 -16.26 -0.08
CA ILE A 133 -2.01 -17.28 -0.05
C ILE A 133 -2.90 -17.19 -1.28
N LYS A 134 -3.34 -15.99 -1.65
CA LYS A 134 -4.17 -15.77 -2.84
C LYS A 134 -3.47 -16.20 -4.13
N LYS A 135 -2.16 -15.99 -4.21
CA LYS A 135 -1.35 -16.40 -5.37
C LYS A 135 -1.01 -17.89 -5.38
N GLY A 136 -1.42 -18.64 -4.37
CA GLY A 136 -1.10 -20.05 -4.25
C GLY A 136 0.35 -20.34 -3.90
N LYS A 137 1.08 -19.35 -3.38
CA LYS A 137 2.50 -19.49 -3.00
C LYS A 137 2.71 -19.92 -1.56
N ALA A 138 1.67 -19.79 -0.74
CA ALA A 138 1.73 -20.16 0.67
C ALA A 138 0.39 -20.68 1.15
N VAL A 139 0.41 -21.42 2.25
CA VAL A 139 -0.77 -21.97 2.91
C VAL A 139 -0.63 -21.76 4.41
N ARG A 140 -1.75 -21.50 5.08
CA ARG A 140 -1.79 -21.35 6.54
C ARG A 140 -2.32 -22.64 7.17
N ILE A 141 -1.52 -23.21 8.07
CA ILE A 141 -1.87 -24.43 8.82
C ILE A 141 -1.63 -24.14 10.31
N ASP A 142 -2.67 -24.32 11.13
CA ASP A 142 -2.61 -24.05 12.57
C ASP A 142 -2.02 -22.66 12.90
N GLY A 143 -2.44 -21.65 12.14
CA GLY A 143 -1.99 -20.26 12.34
C GLY A 143 -0.60 -19.95 11.81
N LYS A 144 0.12 -20.92 11.28
CA LYS A 144 1.48 -20.73 10.72
C LYS A 144 1.45 -20.76 9.20
N LEU A 145 2.32 -19.97 8.61
CA LEU A 145 2.44 -19.84 7.16
C LEU A 145 3.55 -20.78 6.64
N TYR A 146 3.22 -21.56 5.64
CA TYR A 146 4.15 -22.49 5.00
C TYR A 146 4.22 -22.23 3.49
N PRO A 147 5.40 -22.33 2.88
CA PRO A 147 5.49 -22.20 1.43
C PRO A 147 4.79 -23.38 0.76
N LYS A 148 4.06 -23.10 -0.30
CA LYS A 148 3.38 -24.11 -1.10
C LYS A 148 4.26 -24.47 -2.29
N LYS A 149 4.48 -25.74 -2.46
CA LYS A 149 5.29 -26.24 -3.59
C LYS A 149 4.50 -26.30 -4.88
#